data_3ddc73efc7f600cf7580f4657125d270
#
_entry.id   3ddc73efc7f600cf7580f4657125d270
#
_cell.length_a   1.000
_cell.length_b   1.000
_cell.length_c   1.000
_cell.angle_alpha   90.00
_cell.angle_beta   90.00
_cell.angle_gamma   90.00
#
_symmetry.space_group_name_H-M   'P 1'
#
loop_
_entity.id
_entity.type
_entity.pdbx_description
1 polymer ?
#
loop_
_entity_poly.entity_id
_entity_poly.type
_entity_poly.pdbx_seq_one_letter_code
_entity_poly.pdbx_strand_id
1 'polypeptide(L)'
;MIDVGDSLLAYDVAKVGLKKFPEDRTLSQKAASALINAGSPLKATHILEELVAVGDRDVEAHSLLASAYKDLWQYASDPESKKRYAELAIARYKEGFSTTSFDAFKQSRVKDVGTEYYPCINVAFMYLLSGDAEEARSYSTRALEICRNLKLNSLGDYWSQATTGEAYLIEGELDASLEAYAEAVAMPDAEPAKIATTRTQAIQIASAYEDPMVLEQVSGVFPQTGILACSGHVIDKTGGSIRFPPEAEALAKKEIEAALDKLDCAYGFSSAACGTDILFIEAM
;
A
#
# COMPACT_ATOMS: atom_id res chain seq x y z
N MET A 1 7.55 -5.80 11.26
CA MET A 1 8.62 -5.53 10.26
C MET A 1 8.03 -5.02 8.96
N ILE A 2 7.10 -5.73 8.32
CA ILE A 2 6.42 -5.21 7.12
C ILE A 2 5.73 -3.87 7.43
N ASP A 3 5.02 -3.80 8.53
CA ASP A 3 4.25 -2.62 8.95
C ASP A 3 5.12 -1.40 9.32
N VAL A 4 6.40 -1.63 9.63
CA VAL A 4 7.39 -0.55 9.88
C VAL A 4 8.31 -0.30 8.68
N GLY A 5 7.96 -0.81 7.49
CA GLY A 5 8.66 -0.55 6.24
C GLY A 5 9.94 -1.37 6.01
N ASP A 6 10.30 -2.29 6.92
CA ASP A 6 11.48 -3.15 6.76
C ASP A 6 11.14 -4.46 6.05
N SER A 7 10.73 -4.34 4.78
CA SER A 7 10.29 -5.47 3.98
C SER A 7 11.40 -6.48 3.68
N LEU A 8 12.65 -6.01 3.51
CA LEU A 8 13.78 -6.92 3.24
C LEU A 8 14.12 -7.78 4.45
N LEU A 9 14.14 -7.19 5.65
CA LEU A 9 14.36 -7.94 6.89
C LEU A 9 13.18 -8.90 7.15
N ALA A 10 11.95 -8.48 6.88
CA ALA A 10 10.77 -9.34 7.00
C ALA A 10 10.88 -10.57 6.09
N TYR A 11 11.35 -10.39 4.85
CA TYR A 11 11.61 -11.50 3.93
C TYR A 11 12.70 -12.44 4.46
N ASP A 12 13.80 -11.90 4.94
CA ASP A 12 14.91 -12.73 5.46
C ASP A 12 14.48 -13.55 6.69
N VAL A 13 13.70 -12.95 7.60
CA VAL A 13 13.13 -13.65 8.77
C VAL A 13 12.18 -14.77 8.33
N ALA A 14 11.27 -14.48 7.41
CA ALA A 14 10.35 -15.49 6.87
C ALA A 14 11.10 -16.63 6.19
N LYS A 15 12.13 -16.33 5.41
CA LYS A 15 13.01 -17.30 4.74
C LYS A 15 13.78 -18.19 5.73
N VAL A 16 14.25 -17.64 6.85
CA VAL A 16 14.87 -18.42 7.93
C VAL A 16 13.84 -19.36 8.56
N GLY A 17 12.61 -18.87 8.80
CA GLY A 17 11.50 -19.68 9.30
C GLY A 17 11.15 -20.85 8.37
N LEU A 18 11.07 -20.60 7.07
CA LEU A 18 10.78 -21.61 6.05
C LEU A 18 11.85 -22.71 5.93
N LYS A 19 13.10 -22.42 6.26
CA LYS A 19 14.13 -23.49 6.36
C LYS A 19 13.79 -24.51 7.44
N LYS A 20 13.12 -24.11 8.51
CA LYS A 20 12.73 -24.97 9.62
C LYS A 20 11.32 -25.55 9.44
N PHE A 21 10.43 -24.78 8.81
CA PHE A 21 9.04 -25.11 8.58
C PHE A 21 8.68 -24.88 7.11
N PRO A 22 9.15 -25.74 6.18
CA PRO A 22 9.02 -25.50 4.73
C PRO A 22 7.58 -25.49 4.23
N GLU A 23 6.67 -26.18 4.92
CA GLU A 23 5.25 -26.25 4.57
C GLU A 23 4.38 -25.17 5.26
N ASP A 24 5.00 -24.24 6.00
CA ASP A 24 4.25 -23.20 6.70
C ASP A 24 3.74 -22.13 5.71
N ARG A 25 2.45 -22.18 5.45
CA ARG A 25 1.77 -21.31 4.49
C ARG A 25 1.80 -19.85 4.92
N THR A 26 1.63 -19.58 6.22
CA THR A 26 1.66 -18.22 6.74
C THR A 26 3.02 -17.58 6.54
N LEU A 27 4.10 -18.33 6.78
CA LEU A 27 5.45 -17.85 6.48
C LEU A 27 5.67 -17.61 4.98
N SER A 28 5.14 -18.47 4.13
CA SER A 28 5.21 -18.29 2.67
C SER A 28 4.45 -17.04 2.21
N GLN A 29 3.24 -16.80 2.73
CA GLN A 29 2.47 -15.58 2.47
C GLN A 29 3.20 -14.33 2.96
N LYS A 30 3.77 -14.35 4.17
CA LYS A 30 4.54 -13.22 4.70
C LYS A 30 5.82 -12.95 3.90
N ALA A 31 6.51 -14.00 3.43
CA ALA A 31 7.65 -13.85 2.53
C ALA A 31 7.25 -13.21 1.19
N ALA A 32 6.14 -13.64 0.61
CA ALA A 32 5.62 -13.07 -0.64
C ALA A 32 5.16 -11.61 -0.46
N SER A 33 4.42 -11.30 0.61
CA SER A 33 4.02 -9.94 0.96
C SER A 33 5.23 -9.02 1.12
N ALA A 34 6.26 -9.49 1.81
CA ALA A 34 7.51 -8.75 1.97
C ALA A 34 8.23 -8.49 0.63
N LEU A 35 8.21 -9.46 -0.28
CA LEU A 35 8.77 -9.29 -1.64
C LEU A 35 7.97 -8.27 -2.48
N ILE A 36 6.64 -8.28 -2.41
CA ILE A 36 5.78 -7.29 -3.07
C ILE A 36 6.16 -5.89 -2.57
N ASN A 37 6.16 -5.69 -1.26
CA ASN A 37 6.49 -4.40 -0.64
C ASN A 37 7.96 -3.96 -0.89
N ALA A 38 8.86 -4.90 -1.15
CA ALA A 38 10.25 -4.62 -1.54
C ALA A 38 10.42 -4.39 -3.07
N GLY A 39 9.34 -4.29 -3.85
CA GLY A 39 9.38 -4.06 -5.29
C GLY A 39 9.87 -5.28 -6.11
N SER A 40 9.67 -6.48 -5.59
CA SER A 40 10.05 -7.74 -6.26
C SER A 40 8.84 -8.64 -6.54
N PRO A 41 7.76 -8.12 -7.20
CA PRO A 41 6.51 -8.87 -7.39
C PRO A 41 6.70 -10.17 -8.18
N LEU A 42 7.62 -10.21 -9.16
CA LEU A 42 7.87 -11.42 -9.93
C LEU A 42 8.39 -12.59 -9.06
N LYS A 43 9.20 -12.30 -8.03
CA LYS A 43 9.61 -13.36 -7.09
C LYS A 43 8.47 -13.81 -6.18
N ALA A 44 7.59 -12.87 -5.82
CA ALA A 44 6.42 -13.17 -5.02
C ALA A 44 5.44 -14.07 -5.77
N THR A 45 5.24 -13.87 -7.09
CA THR A 45 4.35 -14.74 -7.87
C THR A 45 4.78 -16.20 -7.83
N HIS A 46 6.07 -16.52 -7.91
CA HIS A 46 6.55 -17.91 -7.84
C HIS A 46 6.13 -18.60 -6.52
N ILE A 47 6.29 -17.93 -5.39
CA ILE A 47 5.89 -18.47 -4.08
C ILE A 47 4.36 -18.65 -4.01
N LEU A 48 3.61 -17.64 -4.49
CA LEU A 48 2.16 -17.63 -4.38
C LEU A 48 1.48 -18.57 -5.37
N GLU A 49 2.02 -18.74 -6.57
CA GLU A 49 1.52 -19.72 -7.55
C GLU A 49 1.62 -21.16 -7.00
N GLU A 50 2.71 -21.50 -6.30
CA GLU A 50 2.85 -22.77 -5.61
C GLU A 50 1.77 -22.95 -4.52
N LEU A 51 1.50 -21.88 -3.74
CA LEU A 51 0.48 -21.92 -2.69
C LEU A 51 -0.93 -22.14 -3.24
N VAL A 52 -1.32 -21.45 -4.31
CA VAL A 52 -2.67 -21.57 -4.87
C VAL A 52 -2.84 -22.81 -5.75
N ALA A 53 -1.76 -23.41 -6.31
CA ALA A 53 -1.80 -24.62 -7.12
C ALA A 53 -2.25 -25.86 -6.33
N VAL A 54 -2.09 -25.86 -5.01
CA VAL A 54 -2.49 -26.97 -4.12
C VAL A 54 -4.02 -27.01 -3.86
N GLY A 55 -4.80 -26.21 -4.58
CA GLY A 55 -6.27 -26.21 -4.49
C GLY A 55 -6.81 -25.52 -3.25
N ASP A 56 -6.03 -24.65 -2.69
CA ASP A 56 -6.40 -23.87 -1.53
C ASP A 56 -7.33 -22.71 -1.92
N ARG A 57 -8.36 -22.49 -1.13
CA ARG A 57 -9.30 -21.38 -1.25
C ARG A 57 -8.93 -20.25 -0.28
N ASP A 58 -7.65 -20.06 -0.04
CA ASP A 58 -7.15 -19.01 0.83
C ASP A 58 -7.28 -17.65 0.13
N VAL A 59 -8.25 -16.87 0.59
CA VAL A 59 -8.53 -15.51 0.10
C VAL A 59 -7.27 -14.64 0.16
N GLU A 60 -6.46 -14.78 1.21
CA GLU A 60 -5.22 -14.02 1.39
C GLU A 60 -4.17 -14.38 0.32
N ALA A 61 -3.95 -15.68 0.06
CA ALA A 61 -2.99 -16.11 -0.96
C ALA A 61 -3.40 -15.64 -2.36
N HIS A 62 -4.68 -15.73 -2.72
CA HIS A 62 -5.20 -15.23 -3.99
C HIS A 62 -5.08 -13.71 -4.10
N SER A 63 -5.41 -12.97 -3.03
CA SER A 63 -5.32 -11.52 -3.00
C SER A 63 -3.87 -11.01 -3.10
N LEU A 64 -2.92 -11.68 -2.44
CA LEU A 64 -1.49 -11.37 -2.57
C LEU A 64 -0.97 -11.65 -3.97
N LEU A 65 -1.37 -12.78 -4.58
CA LEU A 65 -0.98 -13.12 -5.95
C LEU A 65 -1.55 -12.11 -6.95
N ALA A 66 -2.81 -11.71 -6.78
CA ALA A 66 -3.44 -10.68 -7.58
C ALA A 66 -2.72 -9.32 -7.44
N SER A 67 -2.35 -8.94 -6.20
CA SER A 67 -1.56 -7.72 -5.95
C SER A 67 -0.20 -7.76 -6.64
N ALA A 68 0.50 -8.90 -6.60
CA ALA A 68 1.76 -9.06 -7.32
C ALA A 68 1.59 -8.91 -8.84
N TYR A 69 0.53 -9.47 -9.43
CA TYR A 69 0.22 -9.27 -10.86
C TYR A 69 -0.19 -7.82 -11.17
N LYS A 70 -0.89 -7.12 -10.27
CA LYS A 70 -1.20 -5.69 -10.40
C LYS A 70 0.08 -4.86 -10.46
N ASP A 71 1.06 -5.14 -9.61
CA ASP A 71 2.36 -4.46 -9.65
C ASP A 71 3.11 -4.75 -10.96
N LEU A 72 3.12 -6.01 -11.41
CA LEU A 72 3.72 -6.37 -12.70
C LEU A 72 3.02 -5.67 -13.87
N TRP A 73 1.72 -5.49 -13.81
CA TRP A 73 0.95 -4.69 -14.76
C TRP A 73 1.40 -3.22 -14.77
N GLN A 74 1.64 -2.63 -13.61
CA GLN A 74 2.13 -1.24 -13.51
C GLN A 74 3.52 -1.09 -14.12
N TYR A 75 4.42 -2.06 -13.91
CA TYR A 75 5.79 -2.03 -14.43
C TYR A 75 5.90 -2.42 -15.91
N ALA A 76 4.91 -3.08 -16.47
CA ALA A 76 4.93 -3.50 -17.86
C ALA A 76 4.89 -2.29 -18.80
N SER A 77 5.82 -2.25 -19.76
CA SER A 77 5.90 -1.19 -20.76
C SER A 77 5.22 -1.57 -22.09
N ASP A 78 5.10 -2.87 -22.36
CA ASP A 78 4.47 -3.35 -23.59
C ASP A 78 2.99 -3.70 -23.38
N PRO A 79 2.13 -3.46 -24.40
CA PRO A 79 0.69 -3.66 -24.27
C PRO A 79 0.27 -5.12 -24.03
N GLU A 80 1.02 -6.10 -24.54
CA GLU A 80 0.71 -7.52 -24.42
C GLU A 80 0.91 -7.98 -22.97
N SER A 81 2.06 -7.64 -22.37
CA SER A 81 2.34 -7.90 -20.94
C SER A 81 1.34 -7.18 -20.04
N LYS A 82 1.00 -5.92 -20.35
CA LYS A 82 -0.04 -5.19 -19.59
C LYS A 82 -1.37 -5.92 -19.61
N LYS A 83 -1.85 -6.30 -20.78
CA LYS A 83 -3.11 -7.03 -20.92
C LYS A 83 -3.06 -8.35 -20.15
N ARG A 84 -2.01 -9.14 -20.32
CA ARG A 84 -1.83 -10.43 -19.63
C ARG A 84 -1.84 -10.28 -18.11
N TYR A 85 -1.08 -9.33 -17.55
CA TYR A 85 -1.03 -9.14 -16.11
C TYR A 85 -2.34 -8.58 -15.55
N ALA A 86 -3.07 -7.74 -16.29
CA ALA A 86 -4.40 -7.29 -15.90
C ALA A 86 -5.38 -8.47 -15.81
N GLU A 87 -5.42 -9.34 -16.82
CA GLU A 87 -6.27 -10.52 -16.83
C GLU A 87 -5.95 -11.48 -15.67
N LEU A 88 -4.66 -11.71 -15.39
CA LEU A 88 -4.22 -12.52 -14.27
C LEU A 88 -4.62 -11.90 -12.92
N ALA A 89 -4.42 -10.62 -12.72
CA ALA A 89 -4.79 -9.91 -11.50
C ALA A 89 -6.30 -10.02 -11.24
N ILE A 90 -7.12 -9.71 -12.27
CA ILE A 90 -8.58 -9.81 -12.19
C ILE A 90 -9.02 -11.24 -11.84
N ALA A 91 -8.46 -12.25 -12.52
CA ALA A 91 -8.81 -13.64 -12.28
C ALA A 91 -8.52 -14.04 -10.82
N ARG A 92 -7.33 -13.69 -10.30
CA ARG A 92 -6.95 -14.04 -8.93
C ARG A 92 -7.74 -13.28 -7.86
N TYR A 93 -8.04 -11.99 -8.05
CA TYR A 93 -8.94 -11.26 -7.16
C TYR A 93 -10.34 -11.88 -7.16
N LYS A 94 -10.88 -12.27 -8.33
CA LYS A 94 -12.18 -12.94 -8.44
C LYS A 94 -12.20 -14.30 -7.72
N GLU A 95 -11.12 -15.08 -7.79
CA GLU A 95 -11.00 -16.35 -7.06
C GLU A 95 -10.98 -16.12 -5.55
N GLY A 96 -10.26 -15.11 -5.05
CA GLY A 96 -10.27 -14.72 -3.64
C GLY A 96 -11.65 -14.28 -3.14
N PHE A 97 -12.48 -13.75 -4.04
CA PHE A 97 -13.83 -13.29 -3.71
C PHE A 97 -14.92 -14.36 -3.91
N SER A 98 -14.77 -15.28 -4.87
CA SER A 98 -15.80 -16.25 -5.26
C SER A 98 -16.01 -17.41 -4.28
N THR A 99 -15.21 -17.48 -3.22
CA THR A 99 -15.43 -18.51 -2.17
C THR A 99 -16.72 -18.32 -1.42
N THR A 100 -17.28 -17.10 -1.46
CA THR A 100 -18.60 -16.76 -0.96
C THR A 100 -19.41 -16.12 -2.08
N SER A 101 -20.50 -16.75 -2.54
CA SER A 101 -21.40 -16.08 -3.47
C SER A 101 -21.99 -14.81 -2.80
N PHE A 102 -22.29 -13.77 -3.59
CA PHE A 102 -22.93 -12.55 -3.07
C PHE A 102 -24.23 -12.84 -2.30
N ASP A 103 -24.97 -13.90 -2.69
CA ASP A 103 -26.16 -14.35 -1.98
C ASP A 103 -25.83 -15.05 -0.65
N ALA A 104 -24.72 -15.80 -0.59
CA ALA A 104 -24.20 -16.32 0.67
C ALA A 104 -23.68 -15.22 1.59
N PHE A 105 -23.15 -14.13 1.02
CA PHE A 105 -22.81 -12.91 1.75
C PHE A 105 -24.02 -12.27 2.46
N LYS A 106 -25.15 -12.12 1.77
CA LYS A 106 -26.40 -11.61 2.38
C LYS A 106 -26.94 -12.50 3.51
N GLN A 107 -26.54 -13.76 3.55
CA GLN A 107 -26.97 -14.77 4.54
C GLN A 107 -25.92 -15.06 5.62
N SER A 108 -24.64 -14.70 5.41
CA SER A 108 -23.54 -14.95 6.36
C SER A 108 -23.50 -13.93 7.50
N ARG A 109 -22.98 -14.38 8.65
CA ARG A 109 -22.74 -13.48 9.77
C ARG A 109 -21.60 -12.52 9.40
N VAL A 110 -21.78 -11.23 9.68
CA VAL A 110 -20.87 -10.11 9.36
C VAL A 110 -19.40 -10.35 9.69
N LYS A 111 -19.08 -11.26 10.63
CA LYS A 111 -17.71 -11.58 11.01
C LYS A 111 -16.87 -12.27 9.91
N ASP A 112 -17.52 -12.98 8.98
CA ASP A 112 -16.82 -13.75 7.93
C ASP A 112 -16.64 -12.95 6.63
N VAL A 113 -17.18 -11.73 6.58
CA VAL A 113 -17.32 -10.89 5.39
C VAL A 113 -16.34 -9.72 5.37
N GLY A 114 -15.66 -9.47 6.48
CA GLY A 114 -14.90 -8.23 6.73
C GLY A 114 -13.75 -7.92 5.76
N THR A 115 -13.30 -8.87 4.96
CA THR A 115 -12.15 -8.67 4.04
C THR A 115 -12.52 -8.73 2.56
N GLU A 116 -13.78 -9.05 2.22
CA GLU A 116 -14.21 -9.24 0.82
C GLU A 116 -14.26 -7.93 0.00
N TYR A 117 -14.37 -6.78 0.67
CA TYR A 117 -14.31 -5.50 -0.03
C TYR A 117 -12.97 -5.28 -0.73
N TYR A 118 -11.86 -5.81 -0.17
CA TYR A 118 -10.53 -5.61 -0.72
C TYR A 118 -10.35 -6.24 -2.11
N PRO A 119 -10.59 -7.55 -2.32
CA PRO A 119 -10.53 -8.09 -3.68
C PRO A 119 -11.56 -7.46 -4.62
N CYS A 120 -12.75 -7.09 -4.11
CA CYS A 120 -13.82 -6.50 -4.90
C CYS A 120 -13.43 -5.15 -5.49
N ILE A 121 -12.89 -4.23 -4.68
CA ILE A 121 -12.48 -2.90 -5.14
C ILE A 121 -11.27 -2.99 -6.10
N ASN A 122 -10.35 -3.93 -5.87
CA ASN A 122 -9.23 -4.12 -6.77
C ASN A 122 -9.66 -4.69 -8.13
N VAL A 123 -10.68 -5.53 -8.20
CA VAL A 123 -11.29 -5.94 -9.47
C VAL A 123 -11.89 -4.73 -10.19
N ALA A 124 -12.64 -3.87 -9.47
CA ALA A 124 -13.21 -2.65 -10.04
C ALA A 124 -12.12 -1.73 -10.60
N PHE A 125 -11.06 -1.51 -9.83
CA PHE A 125 -9.88 -0.74 -10.25
C PHE A 125 -9.24 -1.29 -11.53
N MET A 126 -8.99 -2.59 -11.58
CA MET A 126 -8.37 -3.22 -12.76
C MET A 126 -9.25 -3.13 -14.01
N TYR A 127 -10.57 -3.29 -13.87
CA TYR A 127 -11.51 -3.12 -14.99
C TYR A 127 -11.57 -1.67 -15.47
N LEU A 128 -11.60 -0.70 -14.56
CA LEU A 128 -11.58 0.73 -14.92
C LEU A 128 -10.35 1.05 -15.79
N LEU A 129 -9.15 0.65 -15.34
CA LEU A 129 -7.91 0.93 -16.04
C LEU A 129 -7.69 0.06 -17.30
N SER A 130 -8.48 -1.01 -17.46
CA SER A 130 -8.54 -1.81 -18.69
C SER A 130 -9.60 -1.32 -19.67
N GLY A 131 -10.36 -0.26 -19.32
CA GLY A 131 -11.37 0.35 -20.18
C GLY A 131 -12.76 -0.28 -20.11
N ASP A 132 -13.00 -1.21 -19.19
CA ASP A 132 -14.30 -1.84 -18.95
C ASP A 132 -15.05 -1.14 -17.79
N ALA A 133 -15.67 -0.02 -18.12
CA ALA A 133 -16.38 0.81 -17.13
C ALA A 133 -17.65 0.14 -16.56
N GLU A 134 -18.27 -0.78 -17.29
CA GLU A 134 -19.49 -1.48 -16.82
C GLU A 134 -19.12 -2.46 -15.71
N GLU A 135 -18.17 -3.32 -15.94
CA GLU A 135 -17.66 -4.23 -14.92
C GLU A 135 -17.04 -3.49 -13.74
N ALA A 136 -16.29 -2.40 -14.00
CA ALA A 136 -15.73 -1.58 -12.94
C ALA A 136 -16.82 -1.08 -11.97
N ARG A 137 -17.91 -0.52 -12.50
CA ARG A 137 -19.08 -0.07 -11.69
C ARG A 137 -19.77 -1.22 -10.97
N SER A 138 -19.94 -2.37 -11.61
CA SER A 138 -20.56 -3.54 -10.98
C SER A 138 -19.81 -3.96 -9.70
N TYR A 139 -18.47 -4.00 -9.77
CA TYR A 139 -17.66 -4.37 -8.60
C TYR A 139 -17.47 -3.23 -7.58
N SER A 140 -17.45 -1.95 -8.00
CA SER A 140 -17.42 -0.81 -7.06
C SER A 140 -18.70 -0.71 -6.24
N THR A 141 -19.88 -0.83 -6.86
CA THR A 141 -21.16 -0.89 -6.15
C THR A 141 -21.18 -2.01 -5.11
N ARG A 142 -20.63 -3.15 -5.46
CA ARG A 142 -20.53 -4.31 -4.58
C ARG A 142 -19.61 -4.06 -3.38
N ALA A 143 -18.45 -3.44 -3.62
CA ALA A 143 -17.54 -3.01 -2.56
C ALA A 143 -18.20 -2.00 -1.61
N LEU A 144 -18.94 -1.03 -2.15
CA LEU A 144 -19.71 -0.06 -1.37
C LEU A 144 -20.75 -0.72 -0.45
N GLU A 145 -21.48 -1.73 -0.94
CA GLU A 145 -22.45 -2.46 -0.11
C GLU A 145 -21.78 -3.14 1.07
N ILE A 146 -20.62 -3.78 0.84
CA ILE A 146 -19.83 -4.42 1.89
C ILE A 146 -19.39 -3.38 2.92
N CYS A 147 -18.76 -2.29 2.49
CA CYS A 147 -18.25 -1.24 3.38
C CYS A 147 -19.38 -0.57 4.19
N ARG A 148 -20.53 -0.30 3.57
CA ARG A 148 -21.71 0.22 4.28
C ARG A 148 -22.18 -0.72 5.39
N ASN A 149 -22.21 -2.02 5.13
CA ASN A 149 -22.58 -3.00 6.14
C ASN A 149 -21.57 -3.05 7.30
N LEU A 150 -20.28 -2.94 7.00
CA LEU A 150 -19.24 -2.85 8.04
C LEU A 150 -19.43 -1.60 8.90
N LYS A 151 -19.66 -0.42 8.29
CA LYS A 151 -19.91 0.85 9.00
C LYS A 151 -21.15 0.77 9.88
N LEU A 152 -22.26 0.20 9.39
CA LEU A 152 -23.50 0.03 10.14
C LEU A 152 -23.35 -0.88 11.37
N ASN A 153 -22.44 -1.84 11.33
CA ASN A 153 -22.16 -2.77 12.43
C ASN A 153 -20.97 -2.34 13.31
N SER A 154 -20.45 -1.11 13.14
CA SER A 154 -19.31 -0.58 13.87
C SER A 154 -18.03 -1.43 13.71
N LEU A 155 -17.87 -2.08 12.57
CA LEU A 155 -16.71 -2.89 12.19
C LEU A 155 -15.83 -2.20 11.13
N GLY A 156 -16.17 -0.95 10.76
CA GLY A 156 -15.41 -0.17 9.80
C GLY A 156 -14.06 0.24 10.36
N ASP A 157 -13.04 0.15 9.52
CA ASP A 157 -11.67 0.55 9.76
C ASP A 157 -11.20 1.51 8.66
N TYR A 158 -9.94 1.97 8.73
CA TYR A 158 -9.33 2.82 7.72
C TYR A 158 -9.54 2.26 6.30
N TRP A 159 -9.27 0.97 6.09
CA TRP A 159 -9.30 0.37 4.76
C TRP A 159 -10.71 0.30 4.17
N SER A 160 -11.72 0.00 4.98
CA SER A 160 -13.12 0.00 4.51
C SER A 160 -13.61 1.40 4.17
N GLN A 161 -13.16 2.42 4.90
CA GLN A 161 -13.49 3.82 4.62
C GLN A 161 -12.75 4.33 3.37
N ALA A 162 -11.47 4.01 3.22
CA ALA A 162 -10.69 4.31 2.02
C ALA A 162 -11.30 3.64 0.77
N THR A 163 -11.69 2.37 0.89
CA THR A 163 -12.39 1.63 -0.18
C THR A 163 -13.72 2.30 -0.55
N THR A 164 -14.44 2.88 0.41
CA THR A 164 -15.65 3.66 0.13
C THR A 164 -15.33 4.85 -0.77
N GLY A 165 -14.24 5.56 -0.50
CA GLY A 165 -13.77 6.67 -1.34
C GLY A 165 -13.40 6.22 -2.76
N GLU A 166 -12.65 5.12 -2.87
CA GLU A 166 -12.28 4.55 -4.17
C GLU A 166 -13.50 4.14 -4.99
N ALA A 167 -14.45 3.47 -4.36
CA ALA A 167 -15.64 3.00 -5.06
C ALA A 167 -16.51 4.16 -5.56
N TYR A 168 -16.72 5.20 -4.75
CA TYR A 168 -17.41 6.41 -5.22
C TYR A 168 -16.65 7.08 -6.37
N LEU A 169 -15.31 7.13 -6.31
CA LEU A 169 -14.52 7.70 -7.40
C LEU A 169 -14.70 6.89 -8.69
N ILE A 170 -14.69 5.56 -8.64
CA ILE A 170 -14.94 4.69 -9.81
C ILE A 170 -16.37 4.89 -10.36
N GLU A 171 -17.34 5.17 -9.52
CA GLU A 171 -18.72 5.46 -9.93
C GLU A 171 -18.90 6.86 -10.52
N GLY A 172 -17.90 7.75 -10.38
CA GLY A 172 -17.95 9.14 -10.84
C GLY A 172 -18.57 10.10 -9.84
N GLU A 173 -18.81 9.65 -8.60
CA GLU A 173 -19.40 10.43 -7.51
C GLU A 173 -18.28 11.17 -6.74
N LEU A 174 -17.72 12.22 -7.36
CA LEU A 174 -16.52 12.89 -6.87
C LEU A 174 -16.69 13.46 -5.46
N ASP A 175 -17.77 14.20 -5.18
CA ASP A 175 -17.98 14.84 -3.88
C ASP A 175 -18.05 13.80 -2.75
N ALA A 176 -18.80 12.71 -2.97
CA ALA A 176 -18.90 11.61 -2.01
C ALA A 176 -17.55 10.88 -1.82
N SER A 177 -16.75 10.77 -2.87
CA SER A 177 -15.41 10.21 -2.81
C SER A 177 -14.47 11.06 -1.96
N LEU A 178 -14.44 12.38 -2.18
CA LEU A 178 -13.60 13.31 -1.41
C LEU A 178 -13.97 13.32 0.07
N GLU A 179 -15.27 13.29 0.39
CA GLU A 179 -15.74 13.19 1.77
C GLU A 179 -15.28 11.88 2.43
N ALA A 180 -15.43 10.75 1.73
CA ALA A 180 -15.05 9.45 2.25
C ALA A 180 -13.52 9.34 2.46
N TYR A 181 -12.70 9.89 1.57
CA TYR A 181 -11.25 9.94 1.75
C TYR A 181 -10.85 10.87 2.92
N ALA A 182 -11.49 12.01 3.07
CA ALA A 182 -11.24 12.90 4.20
C ALA A 182 -11.59 12.22 5.54
N GLU A 183 -12.72 11.49 5.60
CA GLU A 183 -13.06 10.68 6.77
C GLU A 183 -12.00 9.61 7.04
N ALA A 184 -11.52 8.90 5.99
CA ALA A 184 -10.48 7.87 6.15
C ALA A 184 -9.18 8.45 6.73
N VAL A 185 -8.72 9.57 6.18
CA VAL A 185 -7.49 10.25 6.66
C VAL A 185 -7.61 10.74 8.10
N ALA A 186 -8.82 11.07 8.56
CA ALA A 186 -9.08 11.51 9.92
C ALA A 186 -9.24 10.36 10.95
N MET A 187 -9.23 9.10 10.51
CA MET A 187 -9.39 7.96 11.41
C MET A 187 -8.18 7.76 12.33
N PRO A 188 -8.37 7.28 13.56
CA PRO A 188 -7.27 7.06 14.51
C PRO A 188 -6.20 6.05 14.06
N ASP A 189 -6.58 5.12 13.17
CA ASP A 189 -5.71 4.10 12.59
C ASP A 189 -5.17 4.47 11.20
N ALA A 190 -5.34 5.74 10.78
CA ALA A 190 -4.80 6.29 9.54
C ALA A 190 -3.29 6.53 9.65
N GLU A 191 -2.52 5.50 9.35
CA GLU A 191 -1.06 5.57 9.34
C GLU A 191 -0.54 6.16 8.02
N PRO A 192 0.59 6.90 8.01
CA PRO A 192 1.15 7.50 6.80
C PRO A 192 1.35 6.52 5.64
N ALA A 193 1.77 5.28 5.92
CA ALA A 193 1.95 4.25 4.90
C ALA A 193 0.62 3.82 4.25
N LYS A 194 -0.44 3.70 5.04
CA LYS A 194 -1.80 3.39 4.55
C LYS A 194 -2.33 4.54 3.67
N ILE A 195 -2.18 5.78 4.14
CA ILE A 195 -2.56 6.99 3.41
C ILE A 195 -1.83 7.07 2.07
N ALA A 196 -0.51 6.83 2.04
CA ALA A 196 0.28 6.85 0.82
C ALA A 196 -0.19 5.79 -0.20
N THR A 197 -0.52 4.59 0.26
CA THR A 197 -1.07 3.52 -0.58
C THR A 197 -2.41 3.94 -1.20
N THR A 198 -3.34 4.41 -0.38
CA THR A 198 -4.65 4.89 -0.83
C THR A 198 -4.52 6.05 -1.82
N ARG A 199 -3.68 7.05 -1.49
CA ARG A 199 -3.41 8.19 -2.36
C ARG A 199 -2.91 7.76 -3.73
N THR A 200 -1.98 6.80 -3.79
CA THR A 200 -1.44 6.29 -5.05
C THR A 200 -2.54 5.68 -5.92
N GLN A 201 -3.40 4.85 -5.36
CA GLN A 201 -4.50 4.23 -6.09
C GLN A 201 -5.57 5.25 -6.49
N ALA A 202 -5.93 6.19 -5.59
CA ALA A 202 -6.89 7.26 -5.88
C ALA A 202 -6.42 8.16 -7.04
N ILE A 203 -5.13 8.52 -7.10
CA ILE A 203 -4.54 9.28 -8.20
C ILE A 203 -4.62 8.50 -9.52
N GLN A 204 -4.38 7.19 -9.51
CA GLN A 204 -4.49 6.35 -10.70
C GLN A 204 -5.93 6.31 -11.22
N ILE A 205 -6.92 6.18 -10.32
CA ILE A 205 -8.35 6.25 -10.68
C ILE A 205 -8.69 7.63 -11.24
N ALA A 206 -8.30 8.70 -10.55
CA ALA A 206 -8.56 10.07 -10.99
C ALA A 206 -7.95 10.37 -12.36
N SER A 207 -6.75 9.85 -12.63
CA SER A 207 -6.07 10.02 -13.92
C SER A 207 -6.82 9.35 -15.08
N ALA A 208 -7.62 8.31 -14.81
CA ALA A 208 -8.42 7.65 -15.85
C ALA A 208 -9.59 8.51 -16.36
N TYR A 209 -9.96 9.57 -15.66
CA TYR A 209 -10.99 10.51 -16.10
C TYR A 209 -10.48 11.55 -17.10
N GLU A 210 -9.16 11.67 -17.27
CA GLU A 210 -8.53 12.68 -18.15
C GLU A 210 -8.94 14.14 -17.83
N ASP A 211 -9.44 14.38 -16.59
CA ASP A 211 -9.85 15.69 -16.08
C ASP A 211 -8.86 16.20 -15.02
N PRO A 212 -8.08 17.26 -15.33
CA PRO A 212 -7.12 17.82 -14.38
C PRO A 212 -7.74 18.30 -13.07
N MET A 213 -9.01 18.75 -13.08
CA MET A 213 -9.70 19.22 -11.87
C MET A 213 -9.99 18.03 -10.91
N VAL A 214 -10.42 16.89 -11.45
CA VAL A 214 -10.63 15.67 -10.65
C VAL A 214 -9.31 15.24 -10.00
N LEU A 215 -8.24 15.23 -10.78
CA LEU A 215 -6.91 14.86 -10.28
C LEU A 215 -6.41 15.81 -9.17
N GLU A 216 -6.59 17.13 -9.35
CA GLU A 216 -6.22 18.14 -8.35
C GLU A 216 -7.02 17.97 -7.06
N GLN A 217 -8.34 17.85 -7.13
CA GLN A 217 -9.21 17.68 -5.96
C GLN A 217 -8.90 16.39 -5.20
N VAL A 218 -8.76 15.25 -5.91
CA VAL A 218 -8.41 13.98 -5.30
C VAL A 218 -7.02 14.01 -4.67
N SER A 219 -6.04 14.64 -5.33
CA SER A 219 -4.70 14.78 -4.76
C SER A 219 -4.68 15.67 -3.52
N GLY A 220 -5.55 16.69 -3.47
CA GLY A 220 -5.62 17.69 -2.41
C GLY A 220 -6.26 17.18 -1.11
N VAL A 221 -7.05 16.09 -1.14
CA VAL A 221 -7.68 15.54 0.06
C VAL A 221 -6.68 14.79 0.95
N PHE A 222 -5.57 14.32 0.36
CA PHE A 222 -4.55 13.60 1.10
C PHE A 222 -3.45 14.55 1.62
N PRO A 223 -2.99 14.38 2.89
CA PRO A 223 -1.90 15.18 3.41
C PRO A 223 -0.63 14.98 2.57
N GLN A 224 0.02 16.09 2.28
CA GLN A 224 1.31 16.09 1.58
C GLN A 224 2.41 15.85 2.62
N THR A 225 2.90 14.62 2.70
CA THR A 225 3.98 14.29 3.62
C THR A 225 5.32 14.53 2.94
N GLY A 226 6.12 15.41 3.49
CA GLY A 226 7.49 15.65 3.04
C GLY A 226 8.39 14.45 3.33
N ILE A 227 9.25 14.12 2.37
CA ILE A 227 10.32 13.12 2.52
C ILE A 227 11.65 13.84 2.40
N LEU A 228 12.54 13.66 3.39
CA LEU A 228 13.88 14.24 3.39
C LEU A 228 14.95 13.18 3.19
N ALA A 229 15.94 13.51 2.38
CA ALA A 229 17.20 12.78 2.33
C ALA A 229 18.31 13.69 2.87
N CYS A 230 19.00 13.22 3.90
CA CYS A 230 20.13 13.92 4.48
C CYS A 230 21.44 13.19 4.18
N SER A 231 22.46 13.95 3.83
CA SER A 231 23.84 13.48 3.69
C SER A 231 24.76 14.56 4.23
N GLY A 232 25.71 14.16 5.05
CA GLY A 232 26.62 15.10 5.67
C GLY A 232 28.02 14.55 5.94
N HIS A 233 28.82 15.33 6.64
CA HIS A 233 30.20 14.96 6.96
C HIS A 233 30.28 14.05 8.20
N VAL A 234 31.26 13.14 8.14
CA VAL A 234 31.68 12.35 9.29
C VAL A 234 32.44 13.25 10.26
N ILE A 235 32.27 13.04 11.57
CA ILE A 235 33.07 13.75 12.60
C ILE A 235 34.54 13.51 12.35
N ASP A 236 35.33 14.59 12.38
CA ASP A 236 36.76 14.54 12.11
C ASP A 236 37.50 13.76 13.19
N LYS A 237 38.43 12.91 12.74
CA LYS A 237 39.41 12.28 13.65
C LYS A 237 40.50 13.29 13.99
N THR A 238 41.03 13.21 15.21
CA THR A 238 42.13 14.05 15.67
C THR A 238 43.32 14.01 14.69
N GLY A 239 43.71 15.17 14.17
CA GLY A 239 44.85 15.32 13.25
C GLY A 239 44.54 15.29 11.75
N GLY A 240 43.27 15.30 11.36
CA GLY A 240 42.83 15.38 9.97
C GLY A 240 42.45 16.80 9.49
N SER A 241 41.92 16.89 8.27
CA SER A 241 41.34 18.14 7.72
C SER A 241 40.11 18.53 8.52
N ILE A 242 40.02 19.77 9.00
CA ILE A 242 38.92 20.27 9.83
C ILE A 242 37.73 20.57 8.94
N ARG A 243 36.76 19.65 8.88
CA ARG A 243 35.47 19.79 8.18
C ARG A 243 34.29 19.76 9.14
N PHE A 244 34.31 18.85 10.10
CA PHE A 244 33.30 18.71 11.13
C PHE A 244 33.96 18.34 12.45
N PRO A 245 34.51 19.33 13.19
CA PRO A 245 35.17 19.08 14.46
C PRO A 245 34.16 18.67 15.54
N PRO A 246 34.55 17.88 16.55
CA PRO A 246 33.65 17.42 17.61
C PRO A 246 32.93 18.55 18.34
N GLU A 247 33.56 19.71 18.46
CA GLU A 247 32.99 20.89 19.14
C GLU A 247 31.79 21.49 18.37
N ALA A 248 31.67 21.19 17.06
CA ALA A 248 30.57 21.66 16.23
C ALA A 248 29.32 20.75 16.30
N GLU A 249 29.41 19.57 16.93
CA GLU A 249 28.34 18.58 16.99
C GLU A 249 27.04 19.16 17.59
N ALA A 250 27.15 19.79 18.76
CA ALA A 250 25.99 20.38 19.44
C ALA A 250 25.32 21.51 18.63
N LEU A 251 26.11 22.32 17.92
CA LEU A 251 25.59 23.36 17.04
C LEU A 251 24.90 22.74 15.81
N ALA A 252 25.53 21.77 15.18
CA ALA A 252 24.98 21.07 14.02
C ALA A 252 23.64 20.39 14.37
N LYS A 253 23.54 19.74 15.53
CA LYS A 253 22.28 19.14 16.01
C LYS A 253 21.18 20.18 16.13
N LYS A 254 21.46 21.30 16.77
CA LYS A 254 20.50 22.41 16.94
C LYS A 254 20.03 22.99 15.60
N GLU A 255 20.95 23.15 14.64
CA GLU A 255 20.59 23.66 13.30
C GLU A 255 19.78 22.64 12.50
N ILE A 256 20.05 21.34 12.65
CA ILE A 256 19.25 20.27 12.04
C ILE A 256 17.85 20.27 12.63
N GLU A 257 17.70 20.28 13.97
CA GLU A 257 16.40 20.35 14.65
C GLU A 257 15.60 21.58 14.18
N ALA A 258 16.23 22.76 14.15
CA ALA A 258 15.58 23.98 13.69
C ALA A 258 15.22 23.97 12.18
N ALA A 259 15.93 23.21 11.36
CA ALA A 259 15.59 23.02 9.97
C ALA A 259 14.40 22.05 9.81
N LEU A 260 14.38 20.96 10.56
CA LEU A 260 13.31 19.97 10.57
C LEU A 260 11.98 20.57 11.05
N ASP A 261 12.00 21.43 12.08
CA ASP A 261 10.83 22.16 12.58
C ASP A 261 10.14 23.04 11.51
N LYS A 262 10.89 23.45 10.48
CA LYS A 262 10.36 24.27 9.37
C LYS A 262 9.86 23.42 8.19
N LEU A 263 10.25 22.16 8.16
CA LEU A 263 9.96 21.25 7.07
C LEU A 263 8.91 20.25 7.58
N ASP A 264 7.71 20.32 7.05
CA ASP A 264 6.65 19.34 7.38
C ASP A 264 6.99 18.00 6.74
N CYS A 265 7.86 17.23 7.42
CA CYS A 265 8.39 15.95 6.94
C CYS A 265 8.12 14.83 7.93
N ALA A 266 7.51 13.74 7.45
CA ALA A 266 7.28 12.56 8.27
C ALA A 266 8.37 11.47 8.12
N TYR A 267 9.18 11.54 7.06
CA TYR A 267 10.22 10.53 6.80
C TYR A 267 11.55 11.18 6.45
N GLY A 268 12.61 10.65 7.10
CA GLY A 268 13.99 11.01 6.82
C GLY A 268 14.82 9.80 6.41
N PHE A 269 15.65 9.96 5.38
CA PHE A 269 16.60 8.95 4.92
C PHE A 269 18.02 9.46 5.06
N SER A 270 18.89 8.66 5.63
CA SER A 270 20.33 8.94 5.74
C SER A 270 21.14 7.66 5.70
N SER A 271 22.43 7.78 5.37
CA SER A 271 23.37 6.63 5.32
C SER A 271 23.80 6.13 6.69
N ALA A 272 23.40 6.79 7.77
CA ALA A 272 23.79 6.51 9.16
C ALA A 272 25.32 6.52 9.38
N ALA A 273 26.06 7.32 8.62
CA ALA A 273 27.49 7.54 8.84
C ALA A 273 27.70 8.34 10.14
N CYS A 274 28.81 8.07 10.85
CA CYS A 274 29.15 8.78 12.08
C CYS A 274 29.30 10.29 11.82
N GLY A 275 28.48 11.10 12.48
CA GLY A 275 28.46 12.57 12.31
C GLY A 275 27.08 13.11 11.96
N THR A 276 26.98 13.96 10.95
CA THR A 276 25.72 14.65 10.57
C THR A 276 24.56 13.66 10.30
N ASP A 277 24.84 12.53 9.71
CA ASP A 277 23.81 11.53 9.39
C ASP A 277 23.15 10.97 10.66
N ILE A 278 23.94 10.68 11.71
CA ILE A 278 23.41 10.22 13.00
C ILE A 278 22.62 11.32 13.68
N LEU A 279 23.15 12.57 13.68
CA LEU A 279 22.43 13.72 14.28
C LEU A 279 21.09 13.96 13.60
N PHE A 280 21.01 13.77 12.28
CA PHE A 280 19.76 13.85 11.54
C PHE A 280 18.77 12.75 11.93
N ILE A 281 19.23 11.48 12.04
CA ILE A 281 18.38 10.35 12.44
C ILE A 281 17.86 10.53 13.87
N GLU A 282 18.70 11.06 14.77
CA GLU A 282 18.29 11.33 16.16
C GLU A 282 17.29 12.49 16.28
N ALA A 283 17.32 13.45 15.34
CA ALA A 283 16.44 14.61 15.33
C ALA A 283 15.08 14.32 14.68
N MET A 284 15.01 13.36 13.72
CA MET A 284 13.78 12.87 13.10
C MET A 284 12.95 11.99 14.04
#